data_b932e55137dcbf538ece8b1c49185100
#
_entry.id   b932e55137dcbf538ece8b1c49185100
#
_cell.length_a   1.000
_cell.length_b   1.000
_cell.length_c   1.000
_cell.angle_alpha   90.00
_cell.angle_beta   90.00
_cell.angle_gamma   90.00
#
_symmetry.space_group_name_H-M   'P 1'
#
loop_
_entity.id
_entity.type
_entity.pdbx_description
1 polymer ?
#
loop_
_entity_poly.entity_id
_entity_poly.type
_entity_poly.pdbx_seq_one_letter_code
_entity_poly.pdbx_strand_id
1 'polypeptide(L)'
;MDTALQRKTTMALRKITSIKHRGKRLSDILSAHEKFFRGHDGGARADLAGADLSNADLREMNFSGAILRDAKLAGSDLRGAKLPGADLSGAQLQKADLRNTDMTEAILPGADLSDAQASGIEFFRCDLSAVNFRRAHLRNVNFRQANINGAIFSGADMGVAILRQTDLTGADLSGVDLSTTLMPKGYTIPSAK
;
A
#
# COMPACT_ATOMS: atom_id res chain seq x y z
N MET A 1 -21.13 25.58 -27.16
CA MET A 1 -20.75 25.67 -25.75
C MET A 1 -20.15 24.34 -25.38
N ASP A 2 -18.88 24.34 -25.22
CA ASP A 2 -17.97 23.22 -25.39
C ASP A 2 -17.84 22.45 -24.08
N THR A 3 -18.47 21.29 -23.98
CA THR A 3 -18.21 20.33 -22.92
C THR A 3 -17.08 19.43 -23.37
N ALA A 4 -15.86 19.97 -23.29
CA ALA A 4 -14.65 19.17 -23.38
C ALA A 4 -14.60 18.23 -22.17
N LEU A 5 -15.25 17.09 -22.33
CA LEU A 5 -15.17 15.96 -21.42
C LEU A 5 -13.69 15.55 -21.34
N GLN A 6 -13.04 15.94 -20.25
CA GLN A 6 -11.67 15.51 -19.94
C GLN A 6 -11.63 13.98 -19.95
N ARG A 7 -11.30 13.40 -21.10
CA ARG A 7 -10.88 12.02 -21.18
C ARG A 7 -9.58 11.92 -20.41
N LYS A 8 -9.66 11.54 -19.12
CA LYS A 8 -8.49 11.00 -18.42
C LYS A 8 -8.02 9.84 -19.28
N THR A 9 -6.92 10.05 -19.99
CA THR A 9 -6.24 8.96 -20.70
C THR A 9 -5.78 8.00 -19.62
N THR A 10 -6.58 6.98 -19.37
CA THR A 10 -6.18 5.89 -18.48
C THR A 10 -5.07 5.17 -19.21
N MET A 11 -3.83 5.38 -18.80
CA MET A 11 -2.70 4.63 -19.35
C MET A 11 -2.99 3.14 -19.15
N ALA A 12 -2.87 2.37 -20.23
CA ALA A 12 -3.04 0.93 -20.15
C ALA A 12 -1.99 0.35 -19.20
N LEU A 13 -2.43 -0.53 -18.28
CA LEU A 13 -1.53 -1.16 -17.32
C LEU A 13 -0.55 -2.10 -18.04
N ARG A 14 0.67 -2.17 -17.55
CA ARG A 14 1.72 -3.08 -18.05
C ARG A 14 1.41 -4.50 -17.57
N LYS A 15 1.44 -5.46 -18.50
CA LYS A 15 1.25 -6.88 -18.16
C LYS A 15 2.51 -7.46 -17.51
N ILE A 16 2.35 -8.35 -16.54
CA ILE A 16 3.47 -9.01 -15.82
C ILE A 16 4.42 -9.75 -16.77
N THR A 17 3.92 -10.24 -17.92
CA THR A 17 4.73 -10.91 -18.95
C THR A 17 5.68 -9.97 -19.71
N SER A 18 5.40 -8.67 -19.71
CA SER A 18 6.23 -7.64 -20.36
C SER A 18 7.28 -7.03 -19.42
N ILE A 19 7.12 -7.22 -18.11
CA ILE A 19 8.00 -6.63 -17.08
C ILE A 19 9.18 -7.58 -16.84
N LYS A 20 10.38 -7.01 -16.79
CA LYS A 20 11.60 -7.75 -16.43
C LYS A 20 12.27 -7.10 -15.22
N HIS A 21 12.82 -7.93 -14.35
CA HIS A 21 13.67 -7.51 -13.24
C HIS A 21 14.90 -8.41 -13.17
N ARG A 22 16.11 -7.83 -13.14
CA ARG A 22 17.40 -8.54 -13.15
C ARG A 22 17.46 -9.65 -14.22
N GLY A 23 16.98 -9.34 -15.43
CA GLY A 23 16.99 -10.25 -16.60
C GLY A 23 15.87 -11.30 -16.63
N LYS A 24 15.12 -11.51 -15.56
CA LYS A 24 13.99 -12.46 -15.50
C LYS A 24 12.66 -11.75 -15.74
N ARG A 25 11.70 -12.43 -16.34
CA ARG A 25 10.33 -11.92 -16.46
C ARG A 25 9.66 -11.94 -15.09
N LEU A 26 8.82 -10.95 -14.81
CA LEU A 26 8.05 -10.89 -13.55
C LEU A 26 7.17 -12.15 -13.39
N SER A 27 6.56 -12.63 -14.48
CA SER A 27 5.78 -13.87 -14.46
C SER A 27 6.58 -15.07 -13.95
N ASP A 28 7.85 -15.18 -14.34
CA ASP A 28 8.71 -16.31 -13.95
C ASP A 28 9.14 -16.19 -12.48
N ILE A 29 9.40 -14.96 -12.03
CA ILE A 29 9.71 -14.68 -10.62
C ILE A 29 8.51 -15.04 -9.73
N LEU A 30 7.29 -14.65 -10.12
CA LEU A 30 6.08 -14.95 -9.37
C LEU A 30 5.73 -16.44 -9.38
N SER A 31 5.96 -17.14 -10.52
CA SER A 31 5.80 -18.59 -10.57
C SER A 31 6.76 -19.32 -9.63
N ALA A 32 8.02 -18.89 -9.57
CA ALA A 32 8.99 -19.44 -8.63
C ALA A 32 8.60 -19.14 -7.17
N HIS A 33 8.04 -17.95 -6.90
CA HIS A 33 7.56 -17.56 -5.59
C HIS A 33 6.38 -18.42 -5.11
N GLU A 34 5.44 -18.73 -6.00
CA GLU A 34 4.34 -19.64 -5.69
C GLU A 34 4.85 -21.05 -5.35
N LYS A 35 5.81 -21.57 -6.13
CA LYS A 35 6.48 -22.85 -5.83
C LYS A 35 7.16 -22.83 -4.45
N PHE A 36 7.81 -21.73 -4.09
CA PHE A 36 8.44 -21.56 -2.79
C PHE A 36 7.45 -21.74 -1.65
N PHE A 37 6.28 -21.10 -1.71
CA PHE A 37 5.25 -21.24 -0.68
C PHE A 37 4.62 -22.63 -0.63
N ARG A 38 4.59 -23.34 -1.74
CA ARG A 38 4.09 -24.73 -1.81
C ARG A 38 5.14 -25.77 -1.44
N GLY A 39 6.39 -25.36 -1.17
CA GLY A 39 7.48 -26.29 -0.90
C GLY A 39 7.89 -27.14 -2.09
N HIS A 40 7.65 -26.65 -3.32
CA HIS A 40 7.99 -27.38 -4.55
C HIS A 40 9.43 -27.07 -4.99
N ASP A 41 10.06 -28.04 -5.66
CA ASP A 41 11.39 -27.88 -6.24
C ASP A 41 11.46 -26.70 -7.22
N GLY A 42 12.58 -25.98 -7.20
CA GLY A 42 12.77 -24.78 -8.00
C GLY A 42 11.97 -23.56 -7.52
N GLY A 43 11.37 -23.63 -6.31
CA GLY A 43 10.76 -22.49 -5.63
C GLY A 43 11.81 -21.50 -5.15
N ALA A 44 11.53 -20.20 -5.27
CA ALA A 44 12.36 -19.14 -4.74
C ALA A 44 11.50 -17.96 -4.27
N ARG A 45 11.80 -17.39 -3.10
CA ARG A 45 11.16 -16.17 -2.62
C ARG A 45 11.36 -15.04 -3.64
N ALA A 46 10.30 -14.30 -3.97
CA ALA A 46 10.41 -13.18 -4.90
C ALA A 46 11.29 -12.07 -4.29
N ASP A 47 12.41 -11.78 -4.95
CA ASP A 47 13.24 -10.59 -4.70
C ASP A 47 12.98 -9.59 -5.84
N LEU A 48 12.21 -8.56 -5.53
CA LEU A 48 11.81 -7.48 -6.41
C LEU A 48 12.33 -6.12 -5.90
N ALA A 49 13.40 -6.14 -5.09
CA ALA A 49 14.00 -4.92 -4.57
C ALA A 49 14.45 -4.00 -5.73
N GLY A 50 13.97 -2.74 -5.70
CA GLY A 50 14.21 -1.74 -6.74
C GLY A 50 13.55 -2.03 -8.09
N ALA A 51 12.67 -3.03 -8.19
CA ALA A 51 12.00 -3.37 -9.44
C ALA A 51 11.10 -2.23 -9.94
N ASP A 52 11.11 -1.97 -11.26
CA ASP A 52 10.16 -1.05 -11.87
C ASP A 52 8.85 -1.78 -12.22
N LEU A 53 7.91 -1.65 -11.31
CA LEU A 53 6.54 -2.15 -11.40
C LEU A 53 5.52 -1.02 -11.60
N SER A 54 5.97 0.16 -12.01
CA SER A 54 5.09 1.31 -12.22
C SER A 54 4.04 1.00 -13.29
N ASN A 55 2.79 1.38 -13.02
CA ASN A 55 1.63 1.11 -13.86
C ASN A 55 1.46 -0.38 -14.24
N ALA A 56 1.90 -1.31 -13.40
CA ALA A 56 1.75 -2.74 -13.63
C ALA A 56 0.35 -3.24 -13.22
N ASP A 57 -0.16 -4.22 -13.95
CA ASP A 57 -1.33 -5.01 -13.55
C ASP A 57 -0.87 -6.13 -12.62
N LEU A 58 -1.07 -5.92 -11.31
CA LEU A 58 -0.64 -6.83 -10.24
C LEU A 58 -1.83 -7.38 -9.43
N ARG A 59 -3.04 -7.26 -10.00
CA ARG A 59 -4.27 -7.70 -9.32
C ARG A 59 -4.21 -9.17 -8.96
N GLU A 60 -4.70 -9.48 -7.74
CA GLU A 60 -4.81 -10.85 -7.21
C GLU A 60 -3.45 -11.59 -7.10
N MET A 61 -2.33 -10.91 -7.35
CA MET A 61 -1.01 -11.54 -7.26
C MET A 61 -0.63 -11.83 -5.81
N ASN A 62 0.09 -12.93 -5.60
CA ASN A 62 0.62 -13.29 -4.29
C ASN A 62 2.07 -12.80 -4.15
N PHE A 63 2.27 -11.83 -3.27
CA PHE A 63 3.57 -11.29 -2.85
C PHE A 63 3.83 -11.56 -1.35
N SER A 64 3.15 -12.53 -0.74
CA SER A 64 3.33 -12.83 0.68
C SER A 64 4.81 -13.04 1.01
N GLY A 65 5.33 -12.26 1.97
CA GLY A 65 6.75 -12.30 2.32
C GLY A 65 7.73 -11.91 1.23
N ALA A 66 7.32 -11.38 0.08
CA ALA A 66 8.21 -10.91 -0.99
C ALA A 66 9.10 -9.75 -0.52
N ILE A 67 10.23 -9.54 -1.19
CA ILE A 67 11.10 -8.39 -0.99
C ILE A 67 10.79 -7.37 -2.07
N LEU A 68 10.21 -6.22 -1.68
CA LEU A 68 9.79 -5.11 -2.54
C LEU A 68 10.43 -3.78 -2.12
N ARG A 69 11.57 -3.83 -1.39
CA ARG A 69 12.27 -2.62 -0.94
C ARG A 69 12.57 -1.71 -2.12
N ASP A 70 12.28 -0.40 -1.95
CA ASP A 70 12.52 0.62 -2.97
C ASP A 70 11.87 0.33 -4.34
N ALA A 71 10.94 -0.63 -4.41
CA ALA A 71 10.24 -0.95 -5.66
C ALA A 71 9.40 0.25 -6.13
N LYS A 72 9.41 0.50 -7.43
CA LYS A 72 8.59 1.53 -8.06
C LYS A 72 7.24 0.92 -8.43
N LEU A 73 6.21 1.25 -7.66
CA LEU A 73 4.84 0.75 -7.80
C LEU A 73 3.85 1.88 -8.14
N ALA A 74 4.35 3.06 -8.49
CA ALA A 74 3.49 4.21 -8.77
C ALA A 74 2.47 3.90 -9.87
N GLY A 75 1.18 4.17 -9.59
CA GLY A 75 0.07 3.95 -10.51
C GLY A 75 -0.22 2.48 -10.83
N SER A 76 0.40 1.51 -10.14
CA SER A 76 0.08 0.09 -10.32
C SER A 76 -1.30 -0.28 -9.77
N ASP A 77 -1.89 -1.32 -10.32
CA ASP A 77 -3.15 -1.90 -9.84
C ASP A 77 -2.84 -3.15 -9.01
N LEU A 78 -2.97 -3.04 -7.69
CA LEU A 78 -2.71 -4.08 -6.70
C LEU A 78 -4.01 -4.62 -6.07
N ARG A 79 -5.18 -4.32 -6.64
CA ARG A 79 -6.45 -4.74 -6.05
C ARG A 79 -6.52 -6.24 -5.81
N GLY A 80 -6.87 -6.61 -4.57
CA GLY A 80 -6.96 -8.00 -4.16
C GLY A 80 -5.62 -8.73 -4.08
N ALA A 81 -4.48 -8.05 -4.30
CA ALA A 81 -3.17 -8.66 -4.12
C ALA A 81 -2.92 -9.02 -2.65
N LYS A 82 -2.09 -10.02 -2.42
CA LYS A 82 -1.70 -10.50 -1.09
C LYS A 82 -0.25 -10.14 -0.81
N LEU A 83 -0.03 -9.33 0.21
CA LEU A 83 1.31 -8.89 0.65
C LEU A 83 1.58 -9.16 2.16
N PRO A 84 0.96 -10.17 2.80
CA PRO A 84 1.25 -10.42 4.21
C PRO A 84 2.74 -10.62 4.43
N GLY A 85 3.32 -9.89 5.42
CA GLY A 85 4.73 -9.97 5.74
C GLY A 85 5.68 -9.54 4.63
N ALA A 86 5.22 -8.91 3.55
CA ALA A 86 6.08 -8.37 2.51
C ALA A 86 6.87 -7.16 3.00
N ASP A 87 8.10 -7.00 2.49
CA ASP A 87 8.95 -5.87 2.80
C ASP A 87 8.89 -4.83 1.67
N LEU A 88 8.16 -3.75 1.91
CA LEU A 88 7.99 -2.61 1.02
C LEU A 88 8.70 -1.35 1.54
N SER A 89 9.73 -1.50 2.38
CA SER A 89 10.49 -0.36 2.90
C SER A 89 10.94 0.55 1.77
N GLY A 90 10.64 1.87 1.86
CA GLY A 90 10.99 2.86 0.84
C GLY A 90 10.26 2.73 -0.50
N ALA A 91 9.30 1.81 -0.64
CA ALA A 91 8.58 1.60 -1.91
C ALA A 91 7.79 2.84 -2.34
N GLN A 92 7.71 3.07 -3.64
CA GLN A 92 7.02 4.19 -4.27
C GLN A 92 5.64 3.72 -4.78
N LEU A 93 4.58 3.96 -4.00
CA LEU A 93 3.21 3.51 -4.25
C LEU A 93 2.26 4.68 -4.58
N GLN A 94 2.79 5.82 -5.01
CA GLN A 94 1.98 7.01 -5.31
C GLN A 94 0.91 6.67 -6.34
N LYS A 95 -0.34 7.02 -6.05
CA LYS A 95 -1.50 6.78 -6.94
C LYS A 95 -1.76 5.31 -7.27
N ALA A 96 -1.14 4.36 -6.57
CA ALA A 96 -1.44 2.94 -6.72
C ALA A 96 -2.88 2.64 -6.27
N ASP A 97 -3.48 1.64 -6.88
CA ASP A 97 -4.79 1.11 -6.46
C ASP A 97 -4.58 -0.12 -5.58
N LEU A 98 -4.77 0.07 -4.28
CA LEU A 98 -4.55 -0.92 -3.23
C LEU A 98 -5.87 -1.44 -2.62
N ARG A 99 -7.00 -1.15 -3.24
CA ARG A 99 -8.30 -1.52 -2.65
C ARG A 99 -8.42 -3.02 -2.45
N ASN A 100 -8.85 -3.42 -1.25
CA ASN A 100 -9.00 -4.82 -0.85
C ASN A 100 -7.69 -5.62 -0.89
N THR A 101 -6.54 -4.96 -0.77
CA THR A 101 -5.24 -5.61 -0.64
C THR A 101 -5.06 -6.06 0.81
N ASP A 102 -4.55 -7.28 1.01
CA ASP A 102 -4.12 -7.76 2.31
C ASP A 102 -2.66 -7.41 2.54
N MET A 103 -2.40 -6.52 3.48
CA MET A 103 -1.05 -6.11 3.90
C MET A 103 -0.74 -6.48 5.35
N THR A 104 -1.44 -7.45 5.91
CA THR A 104 -1.22 -7.89 7.30
C THR A 104 0.27 -8.14 7.59
N GLU A 105 0.80 -7.51 8.66
CA GLU A 105 2.19 -7.62 9.08
C GLU A 105 3.23 -7.19 8.04
N ALA A 106 2.84 -6.45 7.01
CA ALA A 106 3.77 -5.90 6.02
C ALA A 106 4.66 -4.80 6.63
N ILE A 107 5.84 -4.62 6.05
CA ILE A 107 6.87 -3.69 6.50
C ILE A 107 7.02 -2.58 5.46
N LEU A 108 6.62 -1.33 5.80
CA LEU A 108 6.57 -0.20 4.86
C LEU A 108 7.32 1.06 5.36
N PRO A 109 8.33 1.02 6.23
CA PRO A 109 8.97 2.24 6.71
C PRO A 109 9.39 3.14 5.56
N GLY A 110 9.01 4.43 5.63
CA GLY A 110 9.38 5.43 4.64
C GLY A 110 8.75 5.25 3.25
N ALA A 111 7.80 4.32 3.07
CA ALA A 111 7.11 4.17 1.78
C ALA A 111 6.26 5.40 1.44
N ASP A 112 6.09 5.69 0.16
CA ASP A 112 5.25 6.78 -0.32
C ASP A 112 3.94 6.25 -0.92
N LEU A 113 2.83 6.42 -0.18
CA LEU A 113 1.46 6.08 -0.56
C LEU A 113 0.62 7.34 -0.85
N SER A 114 1.26 8.47 -1.18
CA SER A 114 0.52 9.69 -1.45
C SER A 114 -0.44 9.51 -2.64
N ASP A 115 -1.64 10.06 -2.52
CA ASP A 115 -2.72 9.95 -3.50
C ASP A 115 -3.18 8.49 -3.80
N ALA A 116 -2.72 7.47 -3.05
CA ALA A 116 -3.09 6.07 -3.27
C ALA A 116 -4.57 5.81 -2.97
N GLN A 117 -5.16 4.87 -3.71
CA GLN A 117 -6.51 4.35 -3.45
C GLN A 117 -6.37 3.13 -2.53
N ALA A 118 -6.57 3.31 -1.23
CA ALA A 118 -6.31 2.28 -0.22
C ALA A 118 -7.54 1.99 0.67
N SER A 119 -8.75 2.26 0.16
CA SER A 119 -9.96 1.99 0.93
C SER A 119 -10.16 0.50 1.20
N GLY A 120 -10.54 0.16 2.44
CA GLY A 120 -10.81 -1.21 2.85
C GLY A 120 -9.57 -2.09 3.03
N ILE A 121 -8.39 -1.49 3.13
CA ILE A 121 -7.13 -2.23 3.29
C ILE A 121 -6.92 -2.70 4.75
N GLU A 122 -6.23 -3.81 4.92
CA GLU A 122 -5.81 -4.33 6.21
C GLU A 122 -4.34 -3.99 6.47
N PHE A 123 -4.08 -2.99 7.36
CA PHE A 123 -2.74 -2.67 7.87
C PHE A 123 -2.52 -3.20 9.29
N PHE A 124 -3.20 -4.29 9.63
CA PHE A 124 -3.06 -4.89 10.96
C PHE A 124 -1.62 -5.32 11.23
N ARG A 125 -1.04 -4.83 12.34
CA ARG A 125 0.36 -5.06 12.77
C ARG A 125 1.43 -4.65 11.77
N CYS A 126 1.14 -3.77 10.82
CA CYS A 126 2.14 -3.27 9.90
C CYS A 126 3.12 -2.31 10.57
N ASP A 127 4.35 -2.29 10.06
CA ASP A 127 5.26 -1.17 10.30
C ASP A 127 5.06 -0.11 9.21
N LEU A 128 4.38 0.97 9.57
CA LEU A 128 4.07 2.13 8.73
C LEU A 128 4.86 3.36 9.17
N SER A 129 5.98 3.18 9.88
CA SER A 129 6.76 4.30 10.37
C SER A 129 7.24 5.20 9.23
N ALA A 130 7.09 6.51 9.39
CA ALA A 130 7.44 7.53 8.42
C ALA A 130 6.79 7.37 7.03
N VAL A 131 5.70 6.62 6.90
CA VAL A 131 4.96 6.48 5.63
C VAL A 131 4.29 7.80 5.26
N ASN A 132 4.34 8.15 3.99
CA ASN A 132 3.64 9.29 3.42
C ASN A 132 2.25 8.87 2.90
N PHE A 133 1.18 9.22 3.63
CA PHE A 133 -0.22 9.01 3.23
C PHE A 133 -0.91 10.31 2.78
N ARG A 134 -0.17 11.36 2.43
CA ARG A 134 -0.81 12.62 2.02
C ARG A 134 -1.84 12.40 0.93
N ARG A 135 -3.05 12.91 1.13
CA ARG A 135 -4.19 12.84 0.21
C ARG A 135 -4.58 11.40 -0.19
N ALA A 136 -4.14 10.38 0.53
CA ALA A 136 -4.54 9.00 0.28
C ALA A 136 -6.02 8.79 0.66
N HIS A 137 -6.68 7.90 -0.07
CA HIS A 137 -8.05 7.47 0.24
C HIS A 137 -7.99 6.26 1.18
N LEU A 138 -8.17 6.51 2.49
CA LEU A 138 -8.01 5.53 3.57
C LEU A 138 -9.34 5.20 4.28
N ARG A 139 -10.47 5.32 3.58
CA ARG A 139 -11.76 4.98 4.18
C ARG A 139 -11.84 3.51 4.54
N ASN A 140 -12.41 3.20 5.72
CA ASN A 140 -12.60 1.84 6.20
C ASN A 140 -11.30 1.01 6.28
N VAL A 141 -10.17 1.67 6.55
CA VAL A 141 -8.86 1.02 6.73
C VAL A 141 -8.69 0.55 8.17
N ASN A 142 -8.09 -0.62 8.36
CA ASN A 142 -7.77 -1.14 9.68
C ASN A 142 -6.29 -0.92 10.01
N PHE A 143 -6.00 0.02 10.93
CA PHE A 143 -4.66 0.31 11.44
C PHE A 143 -4.37 -0.29 12.81
N ARG A 144 -5.20 -1.23 13.29
CA ARG A 144 -5.04 -1.79 14.64
C ARG A 144 -3.64 -2.37 14.82
N GLN A 145 -2.99 -1.99 15.93
CA GLN A 145 -1.63 -2.43 16.30
C GLN A 145 -0.56 -2.08 15.24
N ALA A 146 -0.84 -1.23 14.27
CA ALA A 146 0.17 -0.73 13.34
C ALA A 146 1.08 0.30 14.03
N ASN A 147 2.35 0.32 13.67
CA ASN A 147 3.28 1.37 14.01
C ASN A 147 3.16 2.50 12.99
N ILE A 148 2.60 3.65 13.37
CA ILE A 148 2.44 4.83 12.50
C ILE A 148 3.31 6.02 12.95
N ASN A 149 4.36 5.77 13.73
CA ASN A 149 5.25 6.83 14.20
C ASN A 149 5.87 7.58 13.01
N GLY A 150 5.73 8.91 13.00
CA GLY A 150 6.21 9.76 11.90
C GLY A 150 5.44 9.63 10.59
N ALA A 151 4.36 8.85 10.53
CA ALA A 151 3.50 8.77 9.34
C ALA A 151 2.75 10.10 9.13
N ILE A 152 2.55 10.47 7.85
CA ILE A 152 1.95 11.75 7.47
C ILE A 152 0.62 11.50 6.77
N PHE A 153 -0.48 11.93 7.41
CA PHE A 153 -1.84 11.74 6.91
C PHE A 153 -2.49 13.03 6.39
N SER A 154 -1.75 14.14 6.31
CA SER A 154 -2.34 15.43 5.94
C SER A 154 -3.14 15.36 4.63
N GLY A 155 -4.43 15.74 4.69
CA GLY A 155 -5.38 15.69 3.58
C GLY A 155 -5.86 14.29 3.21
N ALA A 156 -5.53 13.24 3.96
CA ALA A 156 -6.05 11.89 3.74
C ALA A 156 -7.53 11.79 4.14
N ASP A 157 -8.30 11.00 3.39
CA ASP A 157 -9.67 10.63 3.76
C ASP A 157 -9.65 9.36 4.63
N MET A 158 -9.81 9.54 5.95
CA MET A 158 -9.80 8.47 6.94
C MET A 158 -11.18 8.12 7.48
N GLY A 159 -12.26 8.45 6.77
CA GLY A 159 -13.61 8.16 7.20
C GLY A 159 -13.80 6.68 7.56
N VAL A 160 -14.39 6.40 8.75
CA VAL A 160 -14.60 5.07 9.33
C VAL A 160 -13.35 4.19 9.42
N ALA A 161 -12.15 4.77 9.38
CA ALA A 161 -10.91 4.05 9.65
C ALA A 161 -10.84 3.58 11.11
N ILE A 162 -10.09 2.53 11.39
CA ILE A 162 -9.95 1.93 12.72
C ILE A 162 -8.54 2.16 13.23
N LEU A 163 -8.39 3.06 14.21
CA LEU A 163 -7.15 3.36 14.93
C LEU A 163 -7.13 2.80 16.37
N ARG A 164 -8.10 1.97 16.72
CA ARG A 164 -8.14 1.33 18.05
C ARG A 164 -6.87 0.51 18.29
N GLN A 165 -6.26 0.66 19.48
CA GLN A 165 -5.00 -0.02 19.85
C GLN A 165 -3.80 0.40 18.98
N THR A 166 -3.85 1.58 18.37
CA THR A 166 -2.75 2.17 17.60
C THR A 166 -2.16 3.32 18.40
N ASP A 167 -0.84 3.38 18.52
CA ASP A 167 -0.15 4.53 19.10
C ASP A 167 -0.07 5.65 18.04
N LEU A 168 -0.64 6.82 18.37
CA LEU A 168 -0.66 7.98 17.46
C LEU A 168 0.51 8.93 17.70
N THR A 169 1.44 8.57 18.59
CA THR A 169 2.60 9.41 18.90
C THR A 169 3.44 9.64 17.64
N GLY A 170 3.74 10.91 17.35
CA GLY A 170 4.53 11.29 16.18
C GLY A 170 3.82 11.24 14.82
N ALA A 171 2.57 10.77 14.75
CA ALA A 171 1.80 10.81 13.51
C ALA A 171 1.29 12.24 13.22
N ASP A 172 1.41 12.71 11.97
CA ASP A 172 0.84 13.96 11.50
C ASP A 172 -0.59 13.75 10.98
N LEU A 173 -1.57 14.06 11.80
CA LEU A 173 -3.00 14.00 11.49
C LEU A 173 -3.59 15.39 11.16
N SER A 174 -2.74 16.38 10.86
CA SER A 174 -3.18 17.77 10.62
C SER A 174 -4.14 17.85 9.43
N GLY A 175 -5.29 18.52 9.66
CA GLY A 175 -6.33 18.71 8.63
C GLY A 175 -7.09 17.45 8.23
N VAL A 176 -6.95 16.32 8.97
CA VAL A 176 -7.73 15.10 8.74
C VAL A 176 -9.06 15.18 9.49
N ASP A 177 -10.16 14.88 8.80
CA ASP A 177 -11.46 14.69 9.46
C ASP A 177 -11.51 13.32 10.15
N LEU A 178 -11.43 13.35 11.48
CA LEU A 178 -11.47 12.16 12.33
C LEU A 178 -12.86 11.89 12.94
N SER A 179 -13.89 12.66 12.56
CA SER A 179 -15.23 12.62 13.19
C SER A 179 -15.89 11.24 13.16
N THR A 180 -15.61 10.44 12.11
CA THR A 180 -16.15 9.08 11.94
C THR A 180 -15.11 7.99 12.18
N THR A 181 -13.87 8.36 12.53
CA THR A 181 -12.77 7.43 12.75
C THR A 181 -12.86 6.78 14.13
N LEU A 182 -12.62 5.45 14.20
CA LEU A 182 -12.63 4.72 15.47
C LEU A 182 -11.29 4.90 16.21
N MET A 183 -11.22 5.91 17.06
CA MET A 183 -10.00 6.32 17.76
C MET A 183 -9.61 5.39 18.91
N PRO A 184 -8.33 5.42 19.37
CA PRO A 184 -7.90 4.74 20.59
C PRO A 184 -8.68 5.22 21.82
N LYS A 185 -8.82 4.34 22.81
CA LYS A 185 -9.48 4.69 24.08
C LYS A 185 -8.75 5.86 24.76
N GLY A 186 -9.49 6.89 25.12
CA GLY A 186 -8.96 8.09 25.80
C GLY A 186 -8.34 9.15 24.87
N TYR A 187 -8.33 8.92 23.56
CA TYR A 187 -7.92 9.96 22.61
C TYR A 187 -8.98 11.05 22.50
N THR A 188 -8.56 12.29 22.64
CA THR A 188 -9.42 13.47 22.45
C THR A 188 -9.04 14.13 21.14
N ILE A 189 -9.99 14.22 20.20
CA ILE A 189 -9.77 14.94 18.94
C ILE A 189 -9.52 16.41 19.30
N PRO A 190 -8.37 16.99 18.91
CA PRO A 190 -8.12 18.41 19.14
C PRO A 190 -9.22 19.22 18.47
N SER A 191 -9.84 20.17 19.23
CA SER A 191 -10.82 21.09 18.65
C SER A 191 -10.17 21.85 17.49
N ALA A 192 -10.84 21.89 16.34
CA ALA A 192 -10.41 22.72 15.22
C ALA A 192 -10.28 24.19 15.70
N LYS A 193 -9.09 24.76 15.53
CA LYS A 193 -8.87 26.19 15.78
C LYS A 193 -9.37 27.02 14.61
#